data_0125dc7d81282d71d6e924482b7d976e
#
_entry.id   0125dc7d81282d71d6e924482b7d976e
#
_cell.length_a   1.000
_cell.length_b   1.000
_cell.length_c   1.000
_cell.angle_alpha   90.00
_cell.angle_beta   90.00
_cell.angle_gamma   90.00
#
_symmetry.space_group_name_H-M   'P 1'
#
loop_
_entity.id
_entity.type
_entity.pdbx_description
1 polymer ?
#
loop_
_entity_poly.entity_id
_entity_poly.type
_entity_poly.pdbx_seq_one_letter_code
_entity_poly.pdbx_strand_id
1 'polypeptide(L)'
;MFRDHTRVIQIGDRKIGGGNPVLIQSMCNTKTENVAATVEQIHRLEEAGCDIIRVAVPTMEAAAAIREIKKQIHIPLVADIHFDYRLAIAAIESGADKIRINPGNIGARERVKAGATPGRSRASASASSCCCKPIPGWTPV
;
A
#
# COMPACT_ATOMS: atom_id res chain seq x y z
N MET A 1 -1.19 -14.18 -23.55
CA MET A 1 -0.02 -13.81 -22.71
C MET A 1 -0.25 -14.31 -21.29
N PHE A 2 0.74 -14.81 -20.58
CA PHE A 2 0.57 -15.29 -19.19
C PHE A 2 -0.04 -14.26 -18.24
N ARG A 3 0.12 -12.99 -18.53
CA ARG A 3 -0.40 -11.86 -17.78
C ARG A 3 -1.94 -11.80 -17.75
N ASP A 4 -2.61 -12.29 -18.78
CA ASP A 4 -4.06 -12.21 -18.92
C ASP A 4 -4.79 -13.22 -18.02
N HIS A 5 -4.07 -14.26 -17.56
CA HIS A 5 -4.57 -15.30 -16.67
C HIS A 5 -4.26 -15.05 -15.19
N THR A 6 -3.77 -13.87 -14.84
CA THR A 6 -3.49 -13.52 -13.44
C THR A 6 -4.76 -13.05 -12.73
N ARG A 7 -4.79 -13.23 -11.40
CA ARG A 7 -5.89 -12.72 -10.59
C ARG A 7 -5.98 -11.20 -10.66
N VAL A 8 -7.18 -10.69 -10.88
CA VAL A 8 -7.44 -9.24 -10.81
C VAL A 8 -7.46 -8.78 -9.36
N ILE A 9 -6.70 -7.75 -9.07
CA ILE A 9 -6.64 -7.12 -7.74
C ILE A 9 -7.07 -5.66 -7.90
N GLN A 10 -7.94 -5.19 -7.03
CA GLN A 10 -8.37 -3.80 -6.96
C GLN A 10 -7.58 -3.04 -5.90
N ILE A 11 -7.10 -1.85 -6.27
CA ILE A 11 -6.39 -0.92 -5.38
C ILE A 11 -7.09 0.44 -5.53
N GLY A 12 -7.89 0.81 -4.53
CA GLY A 12 -8.78 1.97 -4.68
C GLY A 12 -9.72 1.80 -5.87
N ASP A 13 -9.64 2.69 -6.82
CA ASP A 13 -10.40 2.70 -8.08
C ASP A 13 -9.67 1.99 -9.25
N ARG A 14 -8.42 1.56 -9.07
CA ARG A 14 -7.58 0.93 -10.09
C ARG A 14 -7.58 -0.59 -9.99
N LYS A 15 -7.44 -1.26 -11.13
CA LYS A 15 -7.37 -2.73 -11.25
C LYS A 15 -6.03 -3.16 -11.83
N ILE A 16 -5.42 -4.21 -11.25
CA ILE A 16 -4.17 -4.79 -11.69
C ILE A 16 -4.38 -6.28 -11.98
N GLY A 17 -3.75 -6.80 -13.03
CA GLY A 17 -3.84 -8.20 -13.44
C GLY A 17 -5.01 -8.48 -14.38
N GLY A 18 -5.16 -9.74 -14.82
CA GLY A 18 -6.25 -10.16 -15.69
C GLY A 18 -6.35 -9.40 -17.01
N GLY A 19 -5.23 -9.04 -17.64
CA GLY A 19 -5.21 -8.29 -18.89
C GLY A 19 -5.43 -6.77 -18.75
N ASN A 20 -5.65 -6.26 -17.53
CA ASN A 20 -5.76 -4.82 -17.31
C ASN A 20 -4.45 -4.08 -17.63
N PRO A 21 -4.51 -2.78 -17.98
CA PRO A 21 -3.32 -1.99 -18.25
C PRO A 21 -2.31 -2.00 -17.10
N VAL A 22 -1.04 -1.84 -17.43
CA VAL A 22 0.02 -1.69 -16.43
C VAL A 22 -0.11 -0.31 -15.78
N LEU A 23 -0.13 -0.27 -14.46
CA LEU A 23 -0.19 0.97 -13.69
C LEU A 23 1.22 1.49 -13.37
N ILE A 24 1.38 2.80 -13.46
CA ILE A 24 2.62 3.50 -13.13
C ILE A 24 2.58 3.86 -11.65
N GLN A 25 3.52 3.31 -10.88
CA GLN A 25 3.67 3.60 -9.47
C GLN A 25 4.94 4.40 -9.22
N SER A 26 4.83 5.48 -8.47
CA SER A 26 5.95 6.27 -7.97
C SER A 26 5.99 6.28 -6.45
N MET A 27 7.10 6.74 -5.90
CA MET A 27 7.29 6.86 -4.45
C MET A 27 7.64 8.29 -4.08
N CYS A 28 7.01 8.83 -3.03
CA CYS A 28 7.41 10.10 -2.45
C CYS A 28 8.75 9.98 -1.72
N ASN A 29 9.57 10.99 -1.86
CA ASN A 29 10.83 11.14 -1.13
C ASN A 29 10.74 12.15 0.01
N THR A 30 9.59 12.80 0.19
CA THR A 30 9.30 13.70 1.31
C THR A 30 8.99 12.91 2.59
N LYS A 31 9.20 13.55 3.73
CA LYS A 31 8.75 12.99 5.01
C LYS A 31 7.22 13.00 5.05
N THR A 32 6.60 11.84 5.28
CA THR A 32 5.14 11.67 5.28
C THR A 32 4.45 12.51 6.35
N GLU A 33 5.14 12.82 7.44
CA GLU A 33 4.68 13.73 8.49
C GLU A 33 4.46 15.16 7.99
N ASN A 34 5.21 15.59 6.97
CA ASN A 34 4.98 16.86 6.31
C ASN A 34 3.92 16.73 5.21
N VAL A 35 2.67 16.83 5.62
CA VAL A 35 1.49 16.65 4.75
C VAL A 35 1.54 17.57 3.54
N ALA A 36 1.83 18.87 3.74
CA ALA A 36 1.82 19.86 2.65
C ALA A 36 2.83 19.53 1.55
N ALA A 37 4.08 19.25 1.92
CA ALA A 37 5.13 18.90 0.96
C ALA A 37 4.84 17.56 0.27
N THR A 38 4.28 16.59 0.99
CA THR A 38 3.92 15.28 0.44
C THR A 38 2.78 15.40 -0.56
N VAL A 39 1.74 16.15 -0.25
CA VAL A 39 0.60 16.39 -1.15
C VAL A 39 1.05 17.14 -2.41
N GLU A 40 1.88 18.16 -2.28
CA GLU A 40 2.42 18.90 -3.43
C GLU A 40 3.23 17.96 -4.35
N GLN A 41 4.06 17.11 -3.78
CA GLN A 41 4.81 16.12 -4.56
C GLN A 41 3.88 15.12 -5.25
N ILE A 42 2.82 14.66 -4.59
CA ILE A 42 1.84 13.74 -5.17
C ILE A 42 1.12 14.39 -6.35
N HIS A 43 0.70 15.65 -6.24
CA HIS A 43 0.06 16.37 -7.34
C HIS A 43 0.96 16.50 -8.56
N ARG A 44 2.24 16.82 -8.37
CA ARG A 44 3.22 16.85 -9.47
C ARG A 44 3.39 15.48 -10.14
N LEU A 45 3.38 14.40 -9.36
CA LEU A 45 3.48 13.05 -9.89
C LEU A 45 2.19 12.60 -10.59
N GLU A 46 1.03 13.01 -10.09
CA GLU A 46 -0.27 12.77 -10.72
C GLU A 46 -0.36 13.46 -12.08
N GLU A 47 0.07 14.73 -12.18
CA GLU A 47 0.17 15.48 -13.43
C GLU A 47 1.14 14.84 -14.44
N ALA A 48 2.20 14.20 -13.94
CA ALA A 48 3.15 13.45 -14.77
C ALA A 48 2.61 12.08 -15.23
N GLY A 49 1.40 11.67 -14.83
CA GLY A 49 0.75 10.43 -15.25
C GLY A 49 0.97 9.25 -14.28
N CYS A 50 1.26 9.51 -13.01
CA CYS A 50 1.35 8.48 -12.00
C CYS A 50 -0.04 7.97 -11.61
N ASP A 51 -0.22 6.65 -11.63
CA ASP A 51 -1.51 6.01 -11.30
C ASP A 51 -1.64 5.64 -9.82
N ILE A 52 -0.52 5.36 -9.16
CA ILE A 52 -0.47 4.92 -7.75
C ILE A 52 0.72 5.58 -7.08
N ILE A 53 0.52 6.10 -5.88
CA ILE A 53 1.60 6.70 -5.10
C ILE A 53 1.95 5.85 -3.88
N ARG A 54 3.23 5.76 -3.55
CA ARG A 54 3.73 5.07 -2.38
C ARG A 54 4.42 6.05 -1.43
N VAL A 55 4.07 5.97 -0.16
CA VAL A 55 4.66 6.77 0.92
C VAL A 55 5.26 5.87 2.00
N ALA A 56 6.40 6.25 2.55
CA ALA A 56 7.00 5.55 3.67
C ALA A 56 6.28 5.92 4.97
N VAL A 57 6.07 4.93 5.85
CA VAL A 57 5.41 5.14 7.15
C VAL A 57 6.35 4.64 8.25
N PRO A 58 7.33 5.46 8.66
CA PRO A 58 8.29 5.08 9.69
C PRO A 58 7.75 5.25 11.12
N THR A 59 6.76 6.13 11.33
CA THR A 59 6.25 6.52 12.65
C THR A 59 4.72 6.48 12.71
N MET A 60 4.17 6.52 13.92
CA MET A 60 2.71 6.62 14.11
C MET A 60 2.15 7.98 13.64
N GLU A 61 2.94 9.03 13.73
CA GLU A 61 2.61 10.35 13.21
C GLU A 61 2.45 10.33 11.69
N ALA A 62 3.38 9.65 10.99
CA ALA A 62 3.28 9.42 9.55
C ALA A 62 2.03 8.61 9.18
N ALA A 63 1.65 7.60 9.98
CA ALA A 63 0.43 6.85 9.76
C ALA A 63 -0.83 7.72 9.94
N ALA A 64 -0.85 8.60 10.93
CA ALA A 64 -1.95 9.56 11.13
C ALA A 64 -2.04 10.59 9.99
N ALA A 65 -0.89 11.06 9.49
CA ALA A 65 -0.80 12.00 8.37
C ALA A 65 -1.43 11.45 7.07
N ILE A 66 -1.46 10.13 6.88
CA ILE A 66 -2.11 9.49 5.72
C ILE A 66 -3.57 9.93 5.58
N ARG A 67 -4.29 10.09 6.69
CA ARG A 67 -5.69 10.54 6.68
C ARG A 67 -5.86 11.92 6.03
N GLU A 68 -4.96 12.84 6.36
CA GLU A 68 -5.00 14.20 5.80
C GLU A 68 -4.52 14.24 4.35
N ILE A 69 -3.49 13.46 4.02
CA ILE A 69 -3.02 13.31 2.65
C ILE A 69 -4.12 12.73 1.77
N LYS A 70 -4.80 11.67 2.23
CA LYS A 70 -5.85 10.98 1.48
C LYS A 70 -7.04 11.87 1.14
N LYS A 71 -7.35 12.88 1.95
CA LYS A 71 -8.41 13.85 1.67
C LYS A 71 -8.08 14.79 0.50
N GLN A 72 -6.80 14.97 0.21
CA GLN A 72 -6.29 15.96 -0.74
C GLN A 72 -5.80 15.35 -2.05
N ILE A 73 -5.75 14.03 -2.15
CA ILE A 73 -5.29 13.30 -3.34
C ILE A 73 -6.42 12.48 -3.97
N HIS A 74 -6.33 12.23 -5.28
CA HIS A 74 -7.32 11.47 -6.05
C HIS A 74 -6.83 10.06 -6.38
N ILE A 75 -5.50 9.85 -6.45
CA ILE A 75 -4.91 8.55 -6.79
C ILE A 75 -4.81 7.63 -5.57
N PRO A 76 -4.82 6.30 -5.77
CA PRO A 76 -4.62 5.32 -4.70
C PRO A 76 -3.28 5.51 -3.99
N LEU A 77 -3.29 5.37 -2.65
CA LEU A 77 -2.13 5.53 -1.79
C LEU A 77 -1.70 4.20 -1.20
N VAL A 78 -0.42 3.88 -1.38
CA VAL A 78 0.23 2.70 -0.81
C VAL A 78 1.10 3.11 0.37
N ALA A 79 0.83 2.56 1.54
CA ALA A 79 1.66 2.74 2.73
C ALA A 79 2.75 1.67 2.80
N ASP A 80 4.00 2.10 2.85
CA ASP A 80 5.18 1.23 2.90
C ASP A 80 5.66 1.07 4.35
N ILE A 81 5.43 -0.10 4.92
CA ILE A 81 5.74 -0.43 6.30
C ILE A 81 7.02 -1.26 6.36
N HIS A 82 8.02 -0.78 7.09
CA HIS A 82 9.33 -1.41 7.12
C HIS A 82 9.53 -2.35 8.32
N PHE A 83 9.11 -1.97 9.52
CA PHE A 83 9.50 -2.66 10.75
C PHE A 83 8.36 -3.05 11.67
N ASP A 84 7.32 -2.24 11.85
CA ASP A 84 6.28 -2.46 12.85
C ASP A 84 4.90 -2.69 12.21
N TYR A 85 4.30 -3.86 12.52
CA TYR A 85 2.97 -4.21 12.05
C TYR A 85 1.85 -3.28 12.58
N ARG A 86 2.10 -2.62 13.74
CA ARG A 86 1.15 -1.65 14.32
C ARG A 86 0.96 -0.44 13.42
N LEU A 87 2.05 -0.01 12.75
CA LEU A 87 2.00 1.05 11.74
C LEU A 87 1.12 0.65 10.55
N ALA A 88 1.14 -0.63 10.17
CA ALA A 88 0.27 -1.14 9.11
C ALA A 88 -1.20 -1.02 9.49
N ILE A 89 -1.56 -1.38 10.73
CA ILE A 89 -2.93 -1.25 11.25
C ILE A 89 -3.36 0.22 11.26
N ALA A 90 -2.53 1.10 11.82
CA ALA A 90 -2.80 2.53 11.87
C ALA A 90 -2.95 3.16 10.48
N ALA A 91 -2.13 2.74 9.50
CA ALA A 91 -2.23 3.21 8.12
C ALA A 91 -3.54 2.76 7.44
N ILE A 92 -4.01 1.53 7.70
CA ILE A 92 -5.29 1.03 7.21
C ILE A 92 -6.45 1.82 7.81
N GLU A 93 -6.44 2.08 9.10
CA GLU A 93 -7.44 2.88 9.80
C GLU A 93 -7.46 4.34 9.32
N SER A 94 -6.30 4.84 8.89
CA SER A 94 -6.17 6.17 8.30
C SER A 94 -6.63 6.24 6.83
N GLY A 95 -6.93 5.10 6.20
CA GLY A 95 -7.53 5.06 4.87
C GLY A 95 -6.57 4.73 3.72
N ALA A 96 -5.42 4.13 3.98
CA ALA A 96 -4.52 3.64 2.93
C ALA A 96 -5.22 2.56 2.07
N ASP A 97 -5.08 2.65 0.74
CA ASP A 97 -5.72 1.72 -0.20
C ASP A 97 -4.98 0.39 -0.29
N LYS A 98 -3.68 0.41 -0.05
CA LYS A 98 -2.81 -0.77 -0.04
C LYS A 98 -1.69 -0.63 0.97
N ILE A 99 -1.34 -1.74 1.61
CA ILE A 99 -0.17 -1.84 2.47
C ILE A 99 0.90 -2.68 1.78
N ARG A 100 2.12 -2.21 1.81
CA ARG A 100 3.31 -2.97 1.48
C ARG A 100 4.08 -3.29 2.76
N ILE A 101 4.33 -4.56 2.99
CA ILE A 101 5.09 -5.05 4.13
C ILE A 101 6.30 -5.81 3.61
N ASN A 102 7.47 -5.62 4.26
CA ASN A 102 8.62 -6.49 4.06
C ASN A 102 8.64 -7.58 5.16
N PRO A 103 8.28 -8.83 4.84
CA PRO A 103 8.19 -9.89 5.85
C PRO A 103 9.50 -10.18 6.58
N GLY A 104 10.63 -9.96 5.91
CA GLY A 104 11.96 -10.15 6.49
C GLY A 104 12.29 -9.18 7.62
N ASN A 105 11.68 -7.99 7.61
CA ASN A 105 11.97 -6.94 8.60
C ASN A 105 10.94 -6.88 9.74
N ILE A 106 9.72 -7.39 9.53
CA ILE A 106 8.63 -7.33 10.52
C ILE A 106 8.77 -8.42 11.60
N GLY A 107 9.51 -9.49 11.30
CA GLY A 107 9.80 -10.57 12.24
C GLY A 107 8.80 -11.72 12.18
N ALA A 108 8.28 -12.20 13.31
CA ALA A 108 7.51 -13.43 13.40
C ALA A 108 6.24 -13.44 12.51
N ARG A 109 5.88 -14.64 12.03
CA ARG A 109 4.74 -14.90 11.16
C ARG A 109 3.41 -14.35 11.71
N GLU A 110 3.23 -14.38 13.04
CA GLU A 110 2.05 -13.84 13.73
C GLU A 110 1.90 -12.33 13.52
N ARG A 111 3.00 -11.59 13.52
CA ARG A 111 3.00 -10.12 13.30
C ARG A 111 2.60 -9.77 11.87
N VAL A 112 3.06 -10.53 10.89
CA VAL A 112 2.66 -10.38 9.49
C VAL A 112 1.16 -10.67 9.35
N LYS A 113 0.67 -11.72 10.00
CA LYS A 113 -0.73 -12.12 9.99
C LYS A 113 -1.61 -11.06 10.67
N ALA A 114 -1.19 -10.52 11.80
CA ALA A 114 -1.91 -9.45 12.50
C ALA A 114 -2.05 -8.17 11.66
N GLY A 115 -1.00 -7.77 10.95
CA GLY A 115 -1.05 -6.62 10.02
C GLY A 115 -1.88 -6.87 8.76
N ALA A 116 -2.02 -8.12 8.32
CA ALA A 116 -2.79 -8.48 7.13
C ALA A 116 -4.30 -8.63 7.39
N THR A 117 -4.72 -8.94 8.63
CA THR A 117 -6.12 -9.24 8.98
C THR A 117 -7.06 -8.03 8.89
N PRO A 118 -6.70 -6.82 9.37
CA PRO A 118 -7.55 -5.64 9.25
C PRO A 118 -7.80 -5.20 7.80
N GLY A 119 -6.82 -5.44 6.91
CA GLY A 119 -6.94 -5.07 5.49
C GLY A 119 -7.97 -5.88 4.72
N ARG A 120 -8.36 -7.08 5.20
CA ARG A 120 -9.35 -7.92 4.55
C ARG A 120 -10.80 -7.43 4.69
N SER A 121 -11.11 -6.66 5.72
CA SER A 121 -12.47 -6.21 5.99
C SER A 121 -12.83 -4.87 5.33
N ARG A 122 -11.85 -4.05 4.96
CA ARG A 122 -12.08 -2.71 4.38
C ARG A 122 -11.48 -2.49 3.00
N ALA A 123 -10.30 -3.04 2.75
CA ALA A 123 -9.71 -3.07 1.42
C ALA A 123 -9.93 -4.47 0.87
N SER A 124 -11.00 -4.68 0.11
CA SER A 124 -11.23 -5.94 -0.58
C SER A 124 -9.99 -6.30 -1.37
N ALA A 125 -9.20 -7.26 -0.89
CA ALA A 125 -8.13 -7.96 -1.57
C ALA A 125 -6.69 -7.44 -1.49
N SER A 126 -6.33 -6.35 -0.84
CA SER A 126 -4.96 -5.86 -0.98
C SER A 126 -3.91 -6.51 -0.08
N ALA A 127 -4.31 -7.22 0.96
CA ALA A 127 -3.37 -7.93 1.83
C ALA A 127 -2.77 -9.20 1.22
N SER A 128 -3.40 -9.77 0.18
CA SER A 128 -2.83 -10.93 -0.56
C SER A 128 -1.89 -10.52 -1.69
N SER A 129 -1.79 -9.24 -1.97
CA SER A 129 -0.93 -8.66 -2.99
C SER A 129 0.35 -8.07 -2.39
N CYS A 130 0.89 -8.70 -1.36
CA CYS A 130 2.31 -8.55 -1.14
C CYS A 130 2.99 -9.04 -2.43
N CYS A 131 3.82 -8.22 -3.07
CA CYS A 131 4.69 -8.63 -4.17
C CYS A 131 5.79 -9.59 -3.67
N CYS A 132 5.50 -10.39 -2.66
CA CYS A 132 6.33 -11.48 -2.22
C CYS A 132 5.92 -12.69 -3.03
N LYS A 133 6.84 -13.22 -3.83
CA LYS A 133 6.75 -14.59 -4.33
C LYS A 133 6.30 -15.48 -3.17
N PRO A 134 5.36 -16.40 -3.36
CA PRO A 134 5.01 -17.35 -2.32
C PRO A 134 6.31 -18.03 -1.88
N ILE A 135 6.61 -17.95 -0.60
CA ILE A 135 7.71 -18.72 -0.03
C ILE A 135 7.35 -20.18 -0.22
N PRO A 136 8.21 -21.04 -0.84
CA PRO A 136 7.92 -22.44 -1.00
C PRO A 136 7.52 -23.05 0.34
N GLY A 137 6.32 -23.68 0.41
CA GLY A 137 5.79 -24.24 1.64
C GLY A 137 4.81 -23.35 2.43
N TRP A 138 4.46 -22.18 1.95
CA TRP A 138 3.47 -21.32 2.58
C TRP A 138 2.07 -21.56 1.97
N THR A 139 1.24 -22.32 2.65
CA THR A 139 -0.20 -22.41 2.39
C THR A 139 -0.92 -21.40 3.28
N PRO A 140 -1.66 -20.44 2.73
CA PRO A 140 -2.55 -19.61 3.55
C PRO A 140 -3.69 -20.51 4.07
N VAL A 141 -3.77 -20.64 5.36
CA VAL A 141 -4.93 -21.24 6.04
C VAL A 141 -5.99 -20.17 6.21
#